data_9b128056dc9939f40cdc1278bfebeed3
#
_entry.id   9b128056dc9939f40cdc1278bfebeed3
#
_cell.length_a   1.000
_cell.length_b   1.000
_cell.length_c   1.000
_cell.angle_alpha   90.00
_cell.angle_beta   90.00
_cell.angle_gamma   90.00
#
_symmetry.space_group_name_H-M   'P 1'
#
loop_
_entity.id
_entity.type
_entity.pdbx_description
1 polymer ?
#
loop_
_entity_poly.entity_id
_entity_poly.type
_entity_poly.pdbx_seq_one_letter_code
_entity_poly.pdbx_strand_id
1 'polypeptide(L)'
;MAHQLSSGQLQDFCRNLLAELALRPPFTPHELCRRLAEQRGRPLKLQAADLGATTSIGHLVVQEHRDRILYERTAPTAQQATVIYHEVIHLVRDHLSGQAALTCGSPFDEGDDPGPSRFSLYEGWQEWEAEAGARMLTRMARRRARPDSLALPAHHPEHNIAAAFGLRRSDWA
;
A
#
# COMPACT_ATOMS: atom_id res chain seq x y z
N MET A 1 -11.63 -16.86 -10.65
CA MET A 1 -10.59 -16.14 -11.41
C MET A 1 -10.70 -14.66 -11.06
N ALA A 2 -9.61 -14.04 -10.58
CA ALA A 2 -9.59 -12.60 -10.38
C ALA A 2 -9.70 -11.91 -11.75
N HIS A 3 -10.53 -10.89 -11.85
CA HIS A 3 -10.67 -10.06 -13.05
C HIS A 3 -10.16 -8.65 -12.73
N GLN A 4 -9.72 -7.94 -13.74
CA GLN A 4 -9.22 -6.59 -13.61
C GLN A 4 -10.30 -5.64 -13.07
N LEU A 5 -9.96 -4.86 -12.05
CA LEU A 5 -10.81 -3.81 -11.52
C LEU A 5 -10.60 -2.49 -12.28
N SER A 6 -11.67 -1.72 -12.45
CA SER A 6 -11.53 -0.31 -12.85
C SER A 6 -10.91 0.51 -11.72
N SER A 7 -10.40 1.69 -12.02
CA SER A 7 -9.80 2.59 -11.02
C SER A 7 -10.76 2.95 -9.87
N GLY A 8 -12.07 3.13 -10.17
CA GLY A 8 -13.09 3.39 -9.16
C GLY A 8 -13.31 2.18 -8.24
N GLN A 9 -13.47 1.00 -8.83
CA GLN A 9 -13.61 -0.25 -8.08
C GLN A 9 -12.39 -0.55 -7.20
N LEU A 10 -11.18 -0.30 -7.71
CA LEU A 10 -9.95 -0.47 -6.93
C LEU A 10 -9.88 0.52 -5.76
N GLN A 11 -10.34 1.76 -5.96
CA GLN A 11 -10.43 2.73 -4.88
C GLN A 11 -11.40 2.30 -3.78
N ASP A 12 -12.58 1.79 -4.17
CA ASP A 12 -13.57 1.28 -3.23
C ASP A 12 -13.06 0.02 -2.53
N PHE A 13 -12.38 -0.86 -3.24
CA PHE A 13 -11.68 -2.01 -2.67
C PHE A 13 -10.69 -1.59 -1.57
N CYS A 14 -9.82 -0.62 -1.84
CA CYS A 14 -8.87 -0.12 -0.84
C CYS A 14 -9.57 0.49 0.39
N ARG A 15 -10.68 1.23 0.20
CA ARG A 15 -11.47 1.76 1.32
C ARG A 15 -12.09 0.66 2.15
N ASN A 16 -12.68 -0.33 1.52
CA ASN A 16 -13.31 -1.47 2.19
C ASN A 16 -12.28 -2.28 2.96
N LEU A 17 -11.11 -2.56 2.36
CA LEU A 17 -9.99 -3.20 3.05
C LEU A 17 -9.61 -2.47 4.34
N LEU A 18 -9.44 -1.15 4.29
CA LEU A 18 -9.11 -0.36 5.49
C LEU A 18 -10.23 -0.37 6.53
N ALA A 19 -11.49 -0.35 6.10
CA ALA A 19 -12.64 -0.43 6.99
C ALA A 19 -12.73 -1.80 7.69
N GLU A 20 -12.56 -2.90 6.94
CA GLU A 20 -12.55 -4.27 7.47
C GLU A 20 -11.41 -4.49 8.48
N LEU A 21 -10.23 -3.90 8.23
CA LEU A 21 -9.09 -3.94 9.14
C LEU A 21 -9.24 -2.97 10.33
N ALA A 22 -10.33 -2.21 10.41
CA ALA A 22 -10.54 -1.12 11.37
C ALA A 22 -9.35 -0.14 11.42
N LEU A 23 -8.73 0.11 10.27
CA LEU A 23 -7.53 0.91 10.13
C LEU A 23 -7.90 2.34 9.71
N ARG A 24 -7.55 3.31 10.56
CA ARG A 24 -7.82 4.73 10.33
C ARG A 24 -6.53 5.50 10.05
N PRO A 25 -6.55 6.46 9.11
CA PRO A 25 -5.40 7.34 8.89
C PRO A 25 -5.10 8.24 10.11
N PRO A 26 -3.82 8.56 10.37
CA PRO A 26 -2.65 8.04 9.66
C PRO A 26 -2.29 6.62 10.09
N PHE A 27 -1.76 5.82 9.17
CA PHE A 27 -1.27 4.47 9.47
C PHE A 27 0.03 4.16 8.72
N THR A 28 0.76 3.17 9.20
CA THR A 28 2.03 2.71 8.61
C THR A 28 1.83 1.40 7.82
N PRO A 29 2.75 1.05 6.90
CA PRO A 29 2.75 -0.27 6.26
C PRO A 29 2.80 -1.42 7.26
N HIS A 30 3.58 -1.27 8.35
CA HIS A 30 3.67 -2.28 9.40
C HIS A 30 2.33 -2.52 10.11
N GLU A 31 1.60 -1.44 10.37
CA GLU A 31 0.29 -1.54 11.01
C GLU A 31 -0.74 -2.20 10.08
N LEU A 32 -0.74 -1.84 8.79
CA LEU A 32 -1.58 -2.49 7.77
C LEU A 32 -1.28 -3.99 7.71
N CYS A 33 0.00 -4.37 7.57
CA CYS A 33 0.39 -5.78 7.49
C CYS A 33 0.06 -6.56 8.77
N ARG A 34 0.23 -5.95 9.95
CA ARG A 34 -0.14 -6.56 11.22
C ARG A 34 -1.66 -6.84 11.28
N ARG A 35 -2.48 -5.85 10.96
CA ARG A 35 -3.95 -6.00 10.95
C ARG A 35 -4.40 -7.03 9.92
N LEU A 36 -3.78 -7.02 8.75
CA LEU A 36 -4.07 -8.00 7.70
C LEU A 36 -3.69 -9.42 8.14
N ALA A 37 -2.56 -9.61 8.81
CA ALA A 37 -2.16 -10.90 9.35
C ALA A 37 -3.16 -11.41 10.42
N GLU A 38 -3.61 -10.53 11.31
CA GLU A 38 -4.63 -10.84 12.33
C GLU A 38 -5.95 -11.28 11.68
N GLN A 39 -6.46 -10.51 10.71
CA GLN A 39 -7.70 -10.83 10.01
C GLN A 39 -7.64 -12.17 9.26
N ARG A 40 -6.50 -12.44 8.59
CA ARG A 40 -6.30 -13.68 7.81
C ARG A 40 -5.98 -14.89 8.69
N GLY A 41 -5.69 -14.70 9.98
CA GLY A 41 -5.19 -15.76 10.85
C GLY A 41 -3.86 -16.36 10.35
N ARG A 42 -3.07 -15.60 9.59
CA ARG A 42 -1.86 -16.05 8.91
C ARG A 42 -0.75 -15.02 9.06
N PRO A 43 0.44 -15.39 9.58
CA PRO A 43 1.55 -14.47 9.75
C PRO A 43 1.98 -13.82 8.44
N LEU A 44 2.14 -12.50 8.43
CA LEU A 44 2.70 -11.70 7.34
C LEU A 44 3.90 -10.93 7.88
N LYS A 45 5.11 -11.28 7.43
CA LYS A 45 6.35 -10.68 7.92
C LYS A 45 6.92 -9.69 6.89
N LEU A 46 7.26 -8.49 7.35
CA LEU A 46 8.03 -7.53 6.58
C LEU A 46 9.53 -7.76 6.84
N GLN A 47 10.32 -7.83 5.78
CA GLN A 47 11.75 -8.10 5.87
C GLN A 47 12.54 -7.19 4.93
N ALA A 48 13.38 -6.33 5.52
CA ALA A 48 14.36 -5.57 4.75
C ALA A 48 15.47 -6.53 4.26
N ALA A 49 15.76 -6.49 2.97
CA ALA A 49 16.76 -7.31 2.32
C ALA A 49 17.62 -6.47 1.37
N ASP A 50 18.79 -6.98 1.04
CA ASP A 50 19.65 -6.40 0.01
C ASP A 50 19.26 -7.08 -1.31
N LEU A 51 18.35 -6.45 -2.07
CA LEU A 51 17.83 -7.02 -3.31
C LEU A 51 18.74 -6.78 -4.52
N GLY A 52 19.84 -6.04 -4.31
CA GLY A 52 20.87 -5.78 -5.32
C GLY A 52 20.37 -4.86 -6.44
N ALA A 53 21.11 -4.85 -7.56
CA ALA A 53 20.78 -4.07 -8.75
C ALA A 53 19.69 -4.72 -9.62
N THR A 54 18.81 -5.52 -9.03
CA THR A 54 17.66 -6.09 -9.73
C THR A 54 16.64 -5.00 -10.02
N THR A 55 15.86 -5.15 -11.08
CA THR A 55 14.80 -4.22 -11.45
C THR A 55 13.64 -4.21 -10.46
N SER A 56 13.56 -5.18 -9.56
CA SER A 56 12.49 -5.30 -8.54
C SER A 56 13.02 -4.84 -7.18
N ILE A 57 12.28 -3.92 -6.56
CA ILE A 57 12.57 -3.35 -5.24
C ILE A 57 11.74 -3.99 -4.11
N GLY A 58 10.90 -4.98 -4.45
CA GLY A 58 10.08 -5.74 -3.52
C GLY A 58 9.70 -7.10 -4.07
N HIS A 59 9.34 -8.03 -3.16
CA HIS A 59 8.85 -9.35 -3.50
C HIS A 59 7.87 -9.86 -2.46
N LEU A 60 6.75 -10.42 -2.92
CA LEU A 60 5.84 -11.20 -2.10
C LEU A 60 6.23 -12.68 -2.16
N VAL A 61 6.52 -13.27 -1.02
CA VAL A 61 6.85 -14.69 -0.85
C VAL A 61 5.74 -15.36 -0.04
N VAL A 62 4.94 -16.18 -0.69
CA VAL A 62 3.88 -16.98 -0.07
C VAL A 62 4.44 -18.37 0.26
N GLN A 63 4.46 -18.72 1.55
CA GLN A 63 4.94 -20.02 2.05
C GLN A 63 3.76 -20.79 2.68
N GLU A 64 3.94 -22.05 3.01
CA GLU A 64 2.88 -22.90 3.55
C GLU A 64 2.22 -22.34 4.82
N HIS A 65 3.04 -21.83 5.77
CA HIS A 65 2.54 -21.39 7.09
C HIS A 65 2.64 -19.89 7.34
N ARG A 66 3.24 -19.12 6.43
CA ARG A 66 3.47 -17.68 6.58
C ARG A 66 3.68 -17.02 5.22
N ASP A 67 3.44 -15.73 5.18
CA ASP A 67 3.79 -14.89 4.03
C ASP A 67 4.89 -13.90 4.43
N ARG A 68 5.72 -13.49 3.46
CA ARG A 68 6.76 -12.47 3.66
C ARG A 68 6.68 -11.45 2.54
N ILE A 69 6.87 -10.19 2.89
CA ILE A 69 7.15 -9.12 1.93
C ILE A 69 8.59 -8.70 2.13
N LEU A 70 9.41 -8.93 1.13
CA LEU A 70 10.80 -8.46 1.06
C LEU A 70 10.80 -7.08 0.41
N TYR A 71 11.60 -6.16 0.93
CA TYR A 71 11.76 -4.82 0.36
C TYR A 71 13.21 -4.37 0.47
N GLU A 72 13.67 -3.55 -0.50
CA GLU A 72 15.04 -3.07 -0.55
C GLU A 72 15.38 -2.23 0.69
N ARG A 73 16.42 -2.65 1.42
CA ARG A 73 16.83 -2.05 2.69
C ARG A 73 17.31 -0.61 2.52
N THR A 74 18.03 -0.34 1.45
CA THR A 74 18.68 0.95 1.18
C THR A 74 17.75 1.98 0.53
N ALA A 75 16.55 1.56 0.12
CA ALA A 75 15.57 2.45 -0.48
C ALA A 75 15.07 3.52 0.53
N PRO A 76 14.73 4.74 0.08
CA PRO A 76 14.10 5.73 0.95
C PRO A 76 12.83 5.21 1.60
N THR A 77 12.56 5.61 2.86
CA THR A 77 11.39 5.13 3.64
C THR A 77 10.06 5.28 2.90
N ALA A 78 9.88 6.38 2.14
CA ALA A 78 8.67 6.57 1.36
C ALA A 78 8.53 5.55 0.23
N GLN A 79 9.64 5.14 -0.38
CA GLN A 79 9.68 4.12 -1.41
C GLN A 79 9.44 2.74 -0.81
N GLN A 80 10.10 2.42 0.31
CA GLN A 80 9.83 1.18 1.05
C GLN A 80 8.33 1.03 1.37
N ALA A 81 7.69 2.10 1.86
CA ALA A 81 6.26 2.08 2.14
C ALA A 81 5.41 1.80 0.89
N THR A 82 5.74 2.42 -0.24
CA THR A 82 5.02 2.20 -1.51
C THR A 82 5.18 0.76 -1.99
N VAL A 83 6.40 0.21 -1.91
CA VAL A 83 6.69 -1.18 -2.26
C VAL A 83 5.89 -2.15 -1.39
N ILE A 84 5.87 -1.94 -0.07
CA ILE A 84 5.11 -2.80 0.83
C ILE A 84 3.61 -2.76 0.48
N TYR A 85 3.04 -1.58 0.20
CA TYR A 85 1.65 -1.47 -0.23
C TYR A 85 1.39 -2.16 -1.58
N HIS A 86 2.34 -2.13 -2.51
CA HIS A 86 2.27 -2.83 -3.80
C HIS A 86 2.15 -4.35 -3.57
N GLU A 87 3.04 -4.93 -2.78
CA GLU A 87 3.02 -6.36 -2.44
C GLU A 87 1.76 -6.75 -1.65
N VAL A 88 1.24 -5.86 -0.80
CA VAL A 88 -0.03 -6.06 -0.11
C VAL A 88 -1.18 -6.18 -1.10
N ILE A 89 -1.23 -5.35 -2.15
CA ILE A 89 -2.28 -5.46 -3.17
C ILE A 89 -2.19 -6.80 -3.90
N HIS A 90 -1.00 -7.26 -4.29
CA HIS A 90 -0.84 -8.60 -4.87
C HIS A 90 -1.40 -9.68 -3.94
N LEU A 91 -1.10 -9.59 -2.65
CA LEU A 91 -1.54 -10.55 -1.65
C LEU A 91 -3.07 -10.57 -1.47
N VAL A 92 -3.71 -9.41 -1.29
CA VAL A 92 -5.16 -9.32 -1.01
C VAL A 92 -6.02 -9.50 -2.26
N ARG A 93 -5.46 -9.27 -3.43
CA ARG A 93 -6.10 -9.54 -4.73
C ARG A 93 -5.85 -10.95 -5.23
N ASP A 94 -5.08 -11.73 -4.48
CA ASP A 94 -4.73 -13.11 -4.81
C ASP A 94 -4.16 -13.25 -6.23
N HIS A 95 -3.28 -12.33 -6.61
CA HIS A 95 -2.67 -12.33 -7.94
C HIS A 95 -1.76 -13.54 -8.19
N LEU A 96 -1.35 -14.24 -7.14
CA LEU A 96 -0.55 -15.48 -7.22
C LEU A 96 -1.40 -16.74 -7.39
N SER A 97 -2.73 -16.66 -7.26
CA SER A 97 -3.59 -17.84 -7.40
C SER A 97 -3.54 -18.39 -8.83
N GLY A 98 -3.01 -19.57 -8.97
CA GLY A 98 -2.73 -20.22 -10.27
C GLY A 98 -1.24 -20.35 -10.58
N GLN A 99 -0.36 -19.68 -9.84
CA GLN A 99 1.10 -19.76 -10.01
C GLN A 99 1.79 -20.52 -8.85
N ALA A 100 1.04 -21.04 -7.90
CA ALA A 100 1.52 -21.72 -6.69
C ALA A 100 2.48 -22.90 -6.95
N ALA A 101 2.56 -23.41 -8.16
CA ALA A 101 3.50 -24.47 -8.54
C ALA A 101 4.94 -24.00 -8.71
N LEU A 102 5.20 -22.69 -8.68
CA LEU A 102 6.55 -22.12 -8.89
C LEU A 102 7.22 -21.63 -7.60
N THR A 103 6.52 -21.66 -6.47
CA THR A 103 7.03 -21.25 -5.16
C THR A 103 7.61 -22.38 -4.32
N CYS A 104 7.69 -23.60 -4.87
CA CYS A 104 8.35 -24.75 -4.24
C CYS A 104 9.90 -24.72 -4.31
N GLY A 105 10.48 -23.58 -4.36
CA GLY A 105 11.91 -23.31 -4.23
C GLY A 105 12.05 -21.85 -3.89
N SER A 106 11.97 -21.54 -2.60
CA SER A 106 12.26 -20.18 -2.14
C SER A 106 13.72 -19.88 -2.50
N PRO A 107 14.03 -18.87 -3.34
CA PRO A 107 15.41 -18.46 -3.57
C PRO A 107 16.06 -17.85 -2.31
N PHE A 108 15.36 -17.89 -1.17
CA PHE A 108 15.76 -17.28 0.10
C PHE A 108 15.71 -18.26 1.28
N ASP A 109 15.84 -19.57 1.05
CA ASP A 109 16.32 -20.45 2.13
C ASP A 109 17.77 -20.11 2.41
N GLU A 110 18.10 -19.93 3.68
CA GLU A 110 19.42 -19.57 4.14
C GLU A 110 20.47 -20.53 3.57
N GLY A 111 21.15 -20.13 2.49
CA GLY A 111 22.28 -20.87 1.94
C GLY A 111 22.44 -20.89 0.41
N ASP A 112 21.43 -20.50 -0.36
CA ASP A 112 21.56 -20.54 -1.82
C ASP A 112 21.62 -19.15 -2.46
N ASP A 113 22.65 -19.01 -3.34
CA ASP A 113 22.85 -17.91 -4.25
C ASP A 113 21.57 -17.64 -5.06
N PRO A 114 21.00 -16.43 -5.05
CA PRO A 114 19.80 -16.12 -5.82
C PRO A 114 20.12 -16.23 -7.31
N GLY A 115 19.78 -17.37 -7.90
CA GLY A 115 19.82 -17.54 -9.34
C GLY A 115 19.01 -16.43 -10.05
N PRO A 116 19.22 -16.23 -11.36
CA PRO A 116 18.70 -15.07 -12.08
C PRO A 116 17.21 -14.88 -11.82
N SER A 117 16.88 -13.74 -11.25
CA SER A 117 15.55 -13.26 -10.93
C SER A 117 14.55 -13.62 -12.03
N ARG A 118 13.60 -14.48 -11.73
CA ARG A 118 12.47 -14.72 -12.62
C ARG A 118 11.57 -13.49 -12.58
N PHE A 119 11.69 -12.68 -13.60
CA PHE A 119 10.96 -11.46 -13.83
C PHE A 119 9.45 -11.67 -13.70
N SER A 120 8.79 -10.68 -13.12
CA SER A 120 7.36 -10.50 -12.93
C SER A 120 6.51 -11.73 -13.32
N LEU A 121 6.13 -12.51 -12.33
CA LEU A 121 5.16 -13.60 -12.49
C LEU A 121 3.74 -13.06 -12.73
N TYR A 122 3.59 -11.74 -12.67
CA TYR A 122 2.28 -11.08 -12.74
C TYR A 122 1.97 -10.63 -14.17
N GLU A 123 0.70 -10.75 -14.53
CA GLU A 123 0.20 -10.17 -15.78
C GLU A 123 0.17 -8.63 -15.70
N GLY A 124 0.26 -7.97 -16.84
CA GLY A 124 0.32 -6.50 -16.89
C GLY A 124 -0.83 -5.79 -16.16
N TRP A 125 -2.04 -6.37 -16.15
CA TRP A 125 -3.18 -5.82 -15.41
C TRP A 125 -3.04 -5.98 -13.87
N GLN A 126 -2.40 -7.06 -13.40
CA GLN A 126 -2.12 -7.30 -11.99
C GLN A 126 -1.09 -6.30 -11.46
N GLU A 127 -0.05 -6.04 -12.24
CA GLU A 127 0.94 -4.99 -11.95
C GLU A 127 0.29 -3.62 -11.91
N TRP A 128 -0.60 -3.32 -12.88
CA TRP A 128 -1.33 -2.07 -12.88
C TRP A 128 -2.20 -1.89 -11.63
N GLU A 129 -2.92 -2.93 -11.19
CA GLU A 129 -3.71 -2.90 -9.96
C GLU A 129 -2.83 -2.68 -8.73
N ALA A 130 -1.70 -3.39 -8.64
CA ALA A 130 -0.77 -3.28 -7.53
C ALA A 130 -0.19 -1.86 -7.44
N GLU A 131 0.26 -1.31 -8.55
CA GLU A 131 0.81 0.04 -8.63
C GLU A 131 -0.24 1.13 -8.30
N ALA A 132 -1.44 1.04 -8.90
CA ALA A 132 -2.52 1.98 -8.65
C ALA A 132 -3.02 1.89 -7.20
N GLY A 133 -3.19 0.67 -6.69
CA GLY A 133 -3.60 0.40 -5.30
C GLY A 133 -2.57 0.90 -4.28
N ALA A 134 -1.28 0.68 -4.53
CA ALA A 134 -0.20 1.20 -3.69
C ALA A 134 -0.22 2.72 -3.58
N ARG A 135 -0.45 3.42 -4.69
CA ARG A 135 -0.59 4.89 -4.70
C ARG A 135 -1.84 5.34 -3.93
N MET A 136 -2.94 4.60 -4.03
CA MET A 136 -4.17 4.89 -3.27
C MET A 136 -3.94 4.70 -1.77
N LEU A 137 -3.38 3.57 -1.34
CA LEU A 137 -3.05 3.29 0.05
C LEU A 137 -2.06 4.31 0.62
N THR A 138 -1.01 4.67 -0.13
CA THR A 138 -0.05 5.72 0.26
C THR A 138 -0.73 7.06 0.53
N ARG A 139 -1.68 7.46 -0.33
CA ARG A 139 -2.46 8.70 -0.13
C ARG A 139 -3.40 8.60 1.06
N MET A 140 -4.07 7.46 1.24
CA MET A 140 -4.98 7.22 2.36
C MET A 140 -4.20 7.20 3.68
N ALA A 141 -3.05 6.53 3.74
CA ALA A 141 -2.21 6.43 4.94
C ALA A 141 -1.74 7.80 5.47
N ARG A 142 -1.51 8.76 4.56
CA ARG A 142 -1.03 10.10 4.91
C ARG A 142 -2.14 11.10 5.23
N ARG A 143 -3.40 10.77 4.96
CA ARG A 143 -4.52 11.67 5.26
C ARG A 143 -4.60 11.88 6.76
N ARG A 144 -4.25 13.06 7.23
CA ARG A 144 -4.68 13.49 8.56
C ARG A 144 -6.20 13.50 8.55
N ALA A 145 -6.83 12.97 9.60
CA ALA A 145 -8.24 13.26 9.84
C ALA A 145 -8.37 14.79 9.67
N ARG A 146 -9.19 15.21 8.71
CA ARG A 146 -9.58 16.62 8.67
C ARG A 146 -10.17 16.85 10.05
N PRO A 147 -9.68 17.79 10.87
CA PRO A 147 -10.40 18.13 12.07
C PRO A 147 -11.83 18.41 11.58
N ASP A 148 -12.78 17.65 12.13
CA ASP A 148 -14.20 17.92 11.90
C ASP A 148 -14.34 19.42 11.98
N SER A 149 -14.84 20.02 10.91
CA SER A 149 -14.80 21.45 10.70
C SER A 149 -14.96 22.14 12.05
N LEU A 150 -13.84 22.59 12.62
CA LEU A 150 -13.92 23.60 13.65
C LEU A 150 -14.69 24.70 12.92
N ALA A 151 -15.99 24.80 13.20
CA ALA A 151 -16.76 25.97 12.89
C ALA A 151 -15.96 27.09 13.60
N LEU A 152 -15.10 27.75 12.83
CA LEU A 152 -14.31 28.85 13.35
C LEU A 152 -15.32 29.82 13.93
N PRO A 153 -15.25 30.13 15.22
CA PRO A 153 -16.18 31.09 15.80
C PRO A 153 -16.14 32.34 14.94
N ALA A 154 -17.28 33.01 14.76
CA ALA A 154 -17.46 34.16 13.87
C ALA A 154 -16.44 35.31 14.06
N HIS A 155 -15.61 35.21 15.09
CA HIS A 155 -14.57 36.18 15.46
C HIS A 155 -13.12 35.66 15.28
N HIS A 156 -12.90 34.60 14.49
CA HIS A 156 -11.53 34.11 14.26
C HIS A 156 -10.74 35.14 13.45
N PRO A 157 -9.45 35.43 13.80
CA PRO A 157 -8.64 36.44 13.11
C PRO A 157 -8.46 36.21 11.61
N GLU A 158 -8.65 34.97 11.12
CA GLU A 158 -8.59 34.67 9.69
C GLU A 158 -9.74 35.31 8.88
N HIS A 159 -10.89 35.58 9.50
CA HIS A 159 -11.94 36.37 8.85
C HIS A 159 -11.56 37.82 8.60
N ASN A 160 -10.64 38.35 9.40
CA ASN A 160 -10.15 39.70 9.25
C ASN A 160 -9.07 39.82 8.15
N ILE A 161 -8.37 38.71 7.84
CA ILE A 161 -7.31 38.73 6.80
C ILE A 161 -7.96 38.88 5.41
N ALA A 162 -9.05 38.18 5.12
CA ALA A 162 -9.77 38.30 3.84
C ALA A 162 -10.32 39.75 3.65
N ALA A 163 -10.82 40.35 4.72
CA ALA A 163 -11.28 41.75 4.71
C ALA A 163 -10.14 42.74 4.53
N ALA A 164 -8.96 42.49 5.11
CA ALA A 164 -7.78 43.31 4.98
C ALA A 164 -7.22 43.35 3.55
N PHE A 165 -7.44 42.31 2.77
CA PHE A 165 -7.03 42.21 1.36
C PHE A 165 -8.13 42.63 0.37
N GLY A 166 -9.28 43.14 0.85
CA GLY A 166 -10.38 43.64 -0.01
C GLY A 166 -11.12 42.58 -0.78
N LEU A 167 -10.97 41.29 -0.42
CA LEU A 167 -11.61 40.18 -1.08
C LEU A 167 -13.08 40.09 -0.62
N ARG A 168 -14.02 40.34 -1.52
CA ARG A 168 -15.46 40.17 -1.27
C ARG A 168 -15.85 38.72 -1.53
N ARG A 169 -16.85 38.22 -0.79
CA ARG A 169 -17.38 36.86 -0.89
C ARG A 169 -17.96 36.51 -2.29
N SER A 170 -18.20 37.51 -3.11
CA SER A 170 -18.71 37.37 -4.48
C SER A 170 -17.65 36.95 -5.52
N ASP A 171 -16.37 36.93 -5.15
CA ASP A 171 -15.28 36.67 -6.10
C ASP A 171 -14.87 35.20 -6.18
N TRP A 172 -15.65 34.30 -5.55
CA TRP A 172 -15.38 32.87 -5.43
C TRP A 172 -16.55 31.98 -5.91
N ALA A 173 -17.42 32.50 -6.80
CA ALA A 173 -18.50 31.72 -7.40
C ALA A 173 -18.11 31.18 -8.79
#